data_54add61e4ca38ba964779adca550fd07
#
_entry.id   54add61e4ca38ba964779adca550fd07
#
_cell.length_a   1.000
_cell.length_b   1.000
_cell.length_c   1.000
_cell.angle_alpha   90.00
_cell.angle_beta   90.00
_cell.angle_gamma   90.00
#
_symmetry.space_group_name_H-M   'P 1'
#
loop_
_entity.id
_entity.type
_entity.pdbx_description
1 polymer ?
#
loop_
_entity_poly.entity_id
_entity_poly.type
_entity_poly.pdbx_seq_one_letter_code
_entity_poly.pdbx_strand_id
1 'polypeptide(L)'
;MSRLLYVLQVWHGDVDMATEVARLHAEITDGTPYQDVDAMLVYRRDCPRPKELEELLSKSFSVVRPYRSRRHETGFPAGPNGVWCDMMQHVATMHRSKEWNYDCVLTTEADAVPLVRDWPQRLLAAWDRADSIVAGCWHPNGEHAVGHINGNALFDPMTVTLDPRLSGCSTRAAWDTYLANIFHQLGWEDIPEIRNLYQARNVESFVFDHLLRDDCVWLHGVKDSTARDWVRRNVVSSQKKGFFILPQRG
;
A
#
# COMPACT_ATOMS: atom_id res chain seq x y z
N MET A 1 -12.81 -16.58 4.83
CA MET A 1 -11.98 -15.50 5.42
C MET A 1 -11.51 -14.65 4.26
N SER A 2 -11.67 -13.35 4.38
CA SER A 2 -11.21 -12.40 3.36
C SER A 2 -9.68 -12.40 3.27
N ARG A 3 -9.15 -12.26 2.05
CA ARG A 3 -7.70 -12.32 1.76
C ARG A 3 -7.21 -11.04 1.09
N LEU A 4 -6.08 -10.55 1.55
CA LEU A 4 -5.43 -9.34 1.05
C LEU A 4 -4.21 -9.68 0.19
N LEU A 5 -4.05 -9.03 -0.96
CA LEU A 5 -2.78 -8.95 -1.67
C LEU A 5 -2.08 -7.63 -1.34
N TYR A 6 -0.99 -7.70 -0.58
CA TYR A 6 -0.10 -6.55 -0.36
C TYR A 6 0.82 -6.38 -1.56
N VAL A 7 0.80 -5.23 -2.21
CA VAL A 7 1.62 -4.94 -3.40
C VAL A 7 2.60 -3.83 -3.11
N LEU A 8 3.88 -4.15 -3.03
CA LEU A 8 4.97 -3.19 -2.91
C LEU A 8 5.55 -2.89 -4.29
N GLN A 9 5.40 -1.64 -4.74
CA GLN A 9 5.92 -1.16 -6.02
C GLN A 9 7.27 -0.47 -5.80
N VAL A 10 8.29 -0.88 -6.57
CA VAL A 10 9.66 -0.34 -6.42
C VAL A 10 10.31 -0.04 -7.76
N TRP A 11 11.19 0.94 -7.75
CA TRP A 11 12.14 1.23 -8.81
C TRP A 11 13.54 1.42 -8.20
N HIS A 12 14.58 1.50 -9.02
CA HIS A 12 15.96 1.50 -8.52
C HIS A 12 16.29 2.63 -7.53
N GLY A 13 15.57 3.76 -7.56
CA GLY A 13 15.81 4.91 -6.69
C GLY A 13 15.21 4.78 -5.28
N ASP A 14 14.31 3.81 -5.04
CA ASP A 14 13.64 3.62 -3.74
C ASP A 14 13.83 2.22 -3.13
N VAL A 15 14.67 1.37 -3.75
CA VAL A 15 14.96 0.01 -3.27
C VAL A 15 15.45 0.01 -1.83
N ASP A 16 16.32 0.96 -1.45
CA ASP A 16 16.85 1.05 -0.08
C ASP A 16 15.72 1.35 0.92
N MET A 17 14.82 2.26 0.60
CA MET A 17 13.66 2.60 1.43
C MET A 17 12.70 1.41 1.54
N ALA A 18 12.41 0.74 0.43
CA ALA A 18 11.60 -0.47 0.39
C ALA A 18 12.21 -1.59 1.23
N THR A 19 13.55 -1.72 1.20
CA THR A 19 14.29 -2.70 2.01
C THR A 19 14.13 -2.42 3.50
N GLU A 20 14.18 -1.14 3.92
CA GLU A 20 13.93 -0.75 5.32
C GLU A 20 12.48 -1.03 5.74
N VAL A 21 11.50 -0.83 4.86
CA VAL A 21 10.10 -1.19 5.14
C VAL A 21 9.93 -2.71 5.25
N ALA A 22 10.57 -3.49 4.39
CA ALA A 22 10.53 -4.95 4.49
C ALA A 22 11.21 -5.47 5.78
N ARG A 23 12.30 -4.84 6.24
CA ARG A 23 12.90 -5.12 7.55
C ARG A 23 11.93 -4.81 8.68
N LEU A 24 11.23 -3.67 8.61
CA LEU A 24 10.24 -3.30 9.59
C LEU A 24 9.10 -4.33 9.67
N HIS A 25 8.59 -4.83 8.54
CA HIS A 25 7.62 -5.92 8.52
C HIS A 25 8.17 -7.18 9.23
N ALA A 26 9.43 -7.56 8.97
CA ALA A 26 10.05 -8.71 9.61
C ALA A 26 10.22 -8.51 11.14
N GLU A 27 10.54 -7.29 11.57
CA GLU A 27 10.62 -6.92 12.98
C GLU A 27 9.23 -6.99 13.67
N ILE A 28 8.17 -6.51 13.00
CA ILE A 28 6.78 -6.54 13.51
C ILE A 28 6.26 -7.98 13.62
N THR A 29 6.54 -8.81 12.65
CA THR A 29 6.04 -10.20 12.61
C THR A 29 6.80 -11.12 13.57
N ASP A 30 8.06 -10.80 13.89
CA ASP A 30 8.91 -11.57 14.81
C ASP A 30 8.89 -13.09 14.53
N GLY A 31 9.06 -13.44 13.25
CA GLY A 31 9.08 -14.82 12.77
C GLY A 31 7.71 -15.49 12.60
N THR A 32 6.61 -14.79 12.90
CA THR A 32 5.25 -15.31 12.66
C THR A 32 4.61 -14.51 11.50
N PRO A 33 4.58 -15.05 10.28
CA PRO A 33 4.03 -14.34 9.12
C PRO A 33 2.59 -13.87 9.33
N TYR A 34 2.22 -12.80 8.62
CA TYR A 34 0.84 -12.33 8.60
C TYR A 34 -0.09 -13.43 8.07
N GLN A 35 -1.28 -13.51 8.66
CA GLN A 35 -2.33 -14.42 8.19
C GLN A 35 -3.21 -13.75 7.15
N ASP A 36 -3.69 -14.51 6.18
CA ASP A 36 -4.60 -14.08 5.13
C ASP A 36 -4.05 -12.96 4.23
N VAL A 37 -2.71 -12.80 4.19
CA VAL A 37 -2.02 -11.80 3.37
C VAL A 37 -0.85 -12.44 2.62
N ASP A 38 -0.87 -12.32 1.31
CA ASP A 38 0.29 -12.60 0.46
C ASP A 38 0.91 -11.28 -0.02
N ALA A 39 2.20 -11.29 -0.36
CA ALA A 39 2.89 -10.15 -0.92
C ALA A 39 3.17 -10.32 -2.41
N MET A 40 3.09 -9.22 -3.15
CA MET A 40 3.58 -9.10 -4.52
C MET A 40 4.62 -7.98 -4.57
N LEU A 41 5.84 -8.33 -4.95
CA LEU A 41 6.92 -7.36 -5.16
C LEU A 41 6.95 -6.98 -6.63
N VAL A 42 6.48 -5.79 -6.94
CA VAL A 42 6.43 -5.27 -8.31
C VAL A 42 7.62 -4.36 -8.53
N TYR A 43 8.43 -4.64 -9.53
CA TYR A 43 9.57 -3.81 -9.87
C TYR A 43 9.59 -3.43 -11.36
N ARG A 44 10.07 -2.25 -11.61
CA ARG A 44 10.13 -1.68 -12.95
C ARG A 44 11.07 -2.50 -13.83
N ARG A 45 10.81 -2.54 -15.14
CA ARG A 45 11.56 -3.37 -16.10
C ARG A 45 13.06 -3.07 -16.15
N ASP A 46 13.45 -1.82 -15.94
CA ASP A 46 14.84 -1.37 -15.91
C ASP A 46 15.51 -1.51 -14.54
N CYS A 47 14.76 -1.99 -13.52
CA CYS A 47 15.29 -2.31 -12.21
C CYS A 47 15.77 -3.77 -12.19
N PRO A 48 16.98 -4.06 -11.68
CA PRO A 48 17.38 -5.43 -11.36
C PRO A 48 16.41 -6.06 -10.37
N ARG A 49 16.22 -7.38 -10.45
CA ARG A 49 15.38 -8.09 -9.47
C ARG A 49 15.93 -7.87 -8.05
N PRO A 50 15.16 -7.26 -7.15
CA PRO A 50 15.63 -6.92 -5.81
C PRO A 50 15.52 -8.15 -4.88
N LYS A 51 16.42 -9.12 -5.01
CA LYS A 51 16.39 -10.41 -4.30
C LYS A 51 16.43 -10.26 -2.78
N GLU A 52 17.26 -9.37 -2.25
CA GLU A 52 17.33 -9.10 -0.80
C GLU A 52 15.97 -8.65 -0.26
N LEU A 53 15.29 -7.77 -0.99
CA LEU A 53 13.97 -7.29 -0.63
C LEU A 53 12.92 -8.42 -0.66
N GLU A 54 13.00 -9.30 -1.66
CA GLU A 54 12.13 -10.48 -1.75
C GLU A 54 12.36 -11.44 -0.56
N GLU A 55 13.61 -11.71 -0.21
CA GLU A 55 13.99 -12.53 0.95
C GLU A 55 13.50 -11.93 2.28
N LEU A 56 13.59 -10.61 2.43
CA LEU A 56 13.09 -9.92 3.63
C LEU A 56 11.56 -9.99 3.73
N LEU A 57 10.83 -9.76 2.64
CA LEU A 57 9.38 -9.91 2.60
C LEU A 57 8.94 -11.34 2.95
N SER A 58 9.69 -12.36 2.53
CA SER A 58 9.40 -13.76 2.83
C SER A 58 9.47 -14.12 4.33
N LYS A 59 10.03 -13.24 5.17
CA LYS A 59 9.99 -13.40 6.63
C LYS A 59 8.66 -13.00 7.23
N SER A 60 7.88 -12.19 6.52
CA SER A 60 6.63 -11.60 7.01
C SER A 60 5.39 -12.08 6.27
N PHE A 61 5.55 -12.59 5.05
CA PHE A 61 4.48 -13.04 4.19
C PHE A 61 4.73 -14.49 3.77
N SER A 62 3.72 -15.35 3.93
CA SER A 62 3.85 -16.79 3.60
C SER A 62 4.10 -17.02 2.11
N VAL A 63 3.60 -16.14 1.27
CA VAL A 63 3.81 -16.17 -0.18
C VAL A 63 4.29 -14.80 -0.64
N VAL A 64 5.43 -14.77 -1.35
CA VAL A 64 5.95 -13.57 -2.01
C VAL A 64 6.04 -13.83 -3.51
N ARG A 65 5.43 -12.98 -4.31
CA ARG A 65 5.34 -13.09 -5.77
C ARG A 65 6.13 -11.95 -6.43
N PRO A 66 7.36 -12.18 -6.91
CA PRO A 66 8.07 -11.16 -7.66
C PRO A 66 7.43 -10.99 -9.04
N TYR A 67 7.15 -9.75 -9.42
CA TYR A 67 6.62 -9.40 -10.73
C TYR A 67 7.42 -8.28 -11.37
N ARG A 68 8.04 -8.56 -12.51
CA ARG A 68 8.73 -7.54 -13.31
C ARG A 68 7.74 -6.92 -14.28
N SER A 69 7.49 -5.63 -14.15
CA SER A 69 6.61 -4.94 -15.10
C SER A 69 7.09 -5.11 -16.54
N ARG A 70 6.16 -5.34 -17.43
CA ARG A 70 6.42 -5.47 -18.89
C ARG A 70 6.49 -4.13 -19.58
N ARG A 71 6.06 -3.05 -18.90
CA ARG A 71 6.04 -1.68 -19.42
C ARG A 71 7.44 -1.11 -19.55
N HIS A 72 7.61 -0.22 -20.52
CA HIS A 72 8.89 0.41 -20.85
C HIS A 72 8.96 1.87 -20.46
N GLU A 73 7.83 2.45 -20.07
CA GLU A 73 7.74 3.85 -19.69
C GLU A 73 8.70 4.16 -18.54
N THR A 74 9.39 5.28 -18.63
CA THR A 74 10.34 5.78 -17.63
C THR A 74 10.02 7.22 -17.25
N GLY A 75 10.62 7.69 -16.15
CA GLY A 75 10.36 9.04 -15.64
C GLY A 75 8.98 9.18 -15.00
N PHE A 76 8.77 10.31 -14.32
CA PHE A 76 7.50 10.65 -13.70
C PHE A 76 6.65 11.48 -14.67
N PRO A 77 5.35 11.25 -14.80
CA PRO A 77 4.56 10.21 -14.14
C PRO A 77 4.45 8.88 -14.93
N ALA A 78 5.00 8.81 -16.14
CA ALA A 78 4.78 7.69 -17.06
C ALA A 78 5.27 6.33 -16.49
N GLY A 79 6.43 6.33 -15.85
CA GLY A 79 6.99 5.11 -15.24
C GLY A 79 6.09 4.51 -14.16
N PRO A 80 5.74 5.22 -13.08
CA PRO A 80 4.80 4.74 -12.06
C PRO A 80 3.45 4.35 -12.65
N ASN A 81 2.92 5.13 -13.58
CA ASN A 81 1.64 4.84 -14.24
C ASN A 81 1.69 3.51 -15.00
N GLY A 82 2.77 3.27 -15.75
CA GLY A 82 2.98 2.03 -16.49
C GLY A 82 3.06 0.82 -15.55
N VAL A 83 3.79 0.94 -14.44
CA VAL A 83 3.92 -0.11 -13.42
C VAL A 83 2.56 -0.44 -12.81
N TRP A 84 1.81 0.56 -12.37
CA TRP A 84 0.50 0.36 -11.77
C TRP A 84 -0.48 -0.31 -12.74
N CYS A 85 -0.61 0.21 -13.96
CA CYS A 85 -1.51 -0.35 -14.97
C CYS A 85 -1.17 -1.81 -15.30
N ASP A 86 0.11 -2.13 -15.52
CA ASP A 86 0.53 -3.48 -15.87
C ASP A 86 0.33 -4.46 -14.70
N MET A 87 0.64 -4.02 -13.48
CA MET A 87 0.44 -4.78 -12.27
C MET A 87 -1.05 -5.09 -12.05
N MET A 88 -1.94 -4.10 -12.11
CA MET A 88 -3.37 -4.31 -11.93
C MET A 88 -3.98 -5.18 -13.04
N GLN A 89 -3.51 -5.07 -14.29
CA GLN A 89 -3.91 -5.97 -15.37
C GLN A 89 -3.47 -7.42 -15.10
N HIS A 90 -2.27 -7.61 -14.56
CA HIS A 90 -1.79 -8.94 -14.16
C HIS A 90 -2.65 -9.51 -13.02
N VAL A 91 -2.91 -8.74 -11.97
CA VAL A 91 -3.79 -9.15 -10.86
C VAL A 91 -5.17 -9.56 -11.36
N ALA A 92 -5.80 -8.74 -12.19
CA ALA A 92 -7.11 -9.04 -12.77
C ALA A 92 -7.11 -10.31 -13.64
N THR A 93 -6.02 -10.56 -14.38
CA THR A 93 -5.86 -11.78 -15.17
C THR A 93 -5.79 -13.02 -14.28
N MET A 94 -4.96 -12.99 -13.24
CA MET A 94 -4.79 -14.10 -12.31
C MET A 94 -6.05 -14.36 -11.47
N HIS A 95 -6.77 -13.30 -11.10
CA HIS A 95 -8.05 -13.42 -10.40
C HIS A 95 -9.13 -14.05 -11.31
N ARG A 96 -9.23 -13.58 -12.56
CA ARG A 96 -10.19 -14.13 -13.54
C ARG A 96 -9.91 -15.60 -13.87
N SER A 97 -8.66 -16.00 -13.96
CA SER A 97 -8.27 -17.41 -14.18
C SER A 97 -8.48 -18.30 -12.94
N LYS A 98 -8.87 -17.71 -11.80
CA LYS A 98 -9.01 -18.35 -10.49
C LYS A 98 -7.71 -18.93 -9.92
N GLU A 99 -6.56 -18.50 -10.45
CA GLU A 99 -5.25 -18.82 -9.87
C GLU A 99 -5.01 -18.05 -8.57
N TRP A 100 -5.59 -16.83 -8.47
CA TRP A 100 -5.59 -16.01 -7.26
C TRP A 100 -7.01 -15.74 -6.80
N ASN A 101 -7.18 -15.64 -5.50
CA ASN A 101 -8.46 -15.44 -4.85
C ASN A 101 -8.26 -14.43 -3.70
N TYR A 102 -8.02 -13.18 -4.04
CA TYR A 102 -7.92 -12.07 -3.09
C TYR A 102 -9.20 -11.24 -3.17
N ASP A 103 -9.70 -10.80 -2.01
CA ASP A 103 -10.88 -9.94 -1.91
C ASP A 103 -10.52 -8.49 -2.18
N CYS A 104 -9.28 -8.10 -1.82
CA CYS A 104 -8.75 -6.77 -2.15
C CYS A 104 -7.23 -6.78 -2.36
N VAL A 105 -6.75 -5.69 -2.96
CA VAL A 105 -5.34 -5.41 -3.26
C VAL A 105 -4.95 -4.12 -2.60
N LEU A 106 -4.00 -4.15 -1.67
CA LEU A 106 -3.37 -2.94 -1.14
C LEU A 106 -2.17 -2.57 -2.01
N THR A 107 -2.29 -1.51 -2.79
CA THR A 107 -1.14 -0.96 -3.53
C THR A 107 -0.34 -0.02 -2.65
N THR A 108 0.99 -0.13 -2.67
CA THR A 108 1.85 0.67 -1.81
C THR A 108 3.14 1.10 -2.50
N GLU A 109 3.71 2.20 -2.01
CA GLU A 109 5.03 2.70 -2.35
C GLU A 109 6.02 2.41 -1.23
N ALA A 110 7.30 2.63 -1.50
CA ALA A 110 8.41 2.30 -0.59
C ALA A 110 8.43 3.10 0.72
N ASP A 111 7.69 4.20 0.83
CA ASP A 111 7.58 5.04 2.03
C ASP A 111 6.30 4.79 2.85
N ALA A 112 5.54 3.77 2.49
CA ALA A 112 4.36 3.37 3.23
C ALA A 112 4.72 2.39 4.35
N VAL A 113 4.15 2.60 5.55
CA VAL A 113 4.47 1.80 6.73
C VAL A 113 3.21 1.39 7.52
N PRO A 114 3.19 0.17 8.08
CA PRO A 114 2.15 -0.21 9.04
C PRO A 114 2.42 0.46 10.40
N LEU A 115 1.38 0.98 11.05
CA LEU A 115 1.47 1.56 12.40
C LEU A 115 1.11 0.55 13.50
N VAL A 116 0.56 -0.60 13.15
CA VAL A 116 0.15 -1.66 14.09
C VAL A 116 0.44 -3.05 13.49
N ARG A 117 0.53 -4.06 14.34
CA ARG A 117 0.77 -5.44 13.90
C ARG A 117 -0.41 -6.04 13.13
N ASP A 118 -1.62 -5.78 13.60
CA ASP A 118 -2.88 -6.30 13.05
C ASP A 118 -3.44 -5.46 11.89
N TRP A 119 -2.56 -4.66 11.23
CA TRP A 119 -2.95 -3.83 10.09
C TRP A 119 -3.68 -4.60 8.98
N PRO A 120 -3.33 -5.86 8.64
CA PRO A 120 -4.02 -6.55 7.57
C PRO A 120 -5.48 -6.83 7.91
N GLN A 121 -5.75 -7.31 9.13
CA GLN A 121 -7.10 -7.61 9.59
C GLN A 121 -7.96 -6.35 9.68
N ARG A 122 -7.37 -5.22 10.09
CA ARG A 122 -8.08 -3.94 10.13
C ARG A 122 -8.37 -3.41 8.73
N LEU A 123 -7.43 -3.52 7.80
CA LEU A 123 -7.67 -3.13 6.39
C LEU A 123 -8.70 -4.05 5.73
N LEU A 124 -8.68 -5.35 5.97
CA LEU A 124 -9.71 -6.26 5.48
C LEU A 124 -11.09 -5.90 6.06
N ALA A 125 -11.17 -5.61 7.37
CA ALA A 125 -12.42 -5.16 7.98
C ALA A 125 -12.88 -3.79 7.43
N ALA A 126 -11.97 -2.88 7.10
CA ALA A 126 -12.30 -1.64 6.41
C ALA A 126 -12.84 -1.89 5.02
N TRP A 127 -12.20 -2.78 4.26
CA TRP A 127 -12.64 -3.19 2.92
C TRP A 127 -14.03 -3.83 2.94
N ASP A 128 -14.29 -4.74 3.87
CA ASP A 128 -15.60 -5.40 4.02
C ASP A 128 -16.74 -4.42 4.39
N ARG A 129 -16.40 -3.24 4.96
CA ARG A 129 -17.37 -2.16 5.23
C ARG A 129 -17.56 -1.21 4.05
N ALA A 130 -16.54 -1.07 3.23
CA ALA A 130 -16.55 -0.15 2.09
C ALA A 130 -17.43 -0.74 0.97
N ASP A 131 -18.43 0.02 0.53
CA ASP A 131 -19.25 -0.32 -0.64
C ASP A 131 -18.69 0.38 -1.89
N SER A 132 -17.43 0.10 -2.19
CA SER A 132 -16.70 0.80 -3.25
C SER A 132 -15.65 -0.10 -3.91
N ILE A 133 -15.18 0.29 -5.09
CA ILE A 133 -14.10 -0.42 -5.80
C ILE A 133 -12.71 0.05 -5.40
N VAL A 134 -12.62 1.18 -4.70
CA VAL A 134 -11.39 1.79 -4.18
C VAL A 134 -11.66 2.38 -2.80
N ALA A 135 -10.85 2.03 -1.82
CA ALA A 135 -10.91 2.59 -0.48
C ALA A 135 -9.52 3.04 0.00
N GLY A 136 -9.40 4.28 0.46
CA GLY A 136 -8.09 4.83 0.86
C GLY A 136 -8.17 6.23 1.40
N CYS A 137 -7.05 6.96 1.39
CA CYS A 137 -6.98 8.32 1.86
C CYS A 137 -7.36 9.31 0.75
N TRP A 138 -8.39 10.10 0.99
CA TRP A 138 -8.74 11.22 0.10
C TRP A 138 -7.68 12.33 0.14
N HIS A 139 -7.35 12.84 -1.04
CA HIS A 139 -6.42 13.95 -1.21
C HIS A 139 -7.05 15.05 -2.10
N PRO A 140 -7.17 16.30 -1.61
CA PRO A 140 -7.68 17.39 -2.41
C PRO A 140 -6.64 17.84 -3.45
N ASN A 141 -7.07 18.10 -4.68
CA ASN A 141 -6.23 18.58 -5.79
C ASN A 141 -6.35 20.11 -5.99
N GLY A 142 -6.23 20.90 -4.92
CA GLY A 142 -6.38 22.36 -5.01
C GLY A 142 -7.82 22.82 -5.34
N GLU A 143 -8.00 24.11 -5.58
CA GLU A 143 -9.34 24.72 -5.69
C GLU A 143 -10.14 24.37 -6.96
N HIS A 144 -9.47 23.89 -8.02
CA HIS A 144 -10.08 23.71 -9.35
C HIS A 144 -10.02 22.27 -9.90
N ALA A 145 -9.48 21.33 -9.13
CA ALA A 145 -9.35 19.95 -9.56
C ALA A 145 -10.13 19.01 -8.66
N VAL A 146 -10.70 17.97 -9.26
CA VAL A 146 -11.33 16.89 -8.50
C VAL A 146 -10.27 16.23 -7.64
N GLY A 147 -10.52 16.11 -6.35
CA GLY A 147 -9.64 15.37 -5.44
C GLY A 147 -9.56 13.89 -5.85
N HIS A 148 -8.59 13.17 -5.34
CA HIS A 148 -8.36 11.77 -5.70
C HIS A 148 -8.07 10.92 -4.47
N ILE A 149 -8.24 9.61 -4.59
CA ILE A 149 -7.69 8.64 -3.63
C ILE A 149 -6.21 8.48 -3.94
N ASN A 150 -5.36 8.65 -2.95
CA ASN A 150 -3.93 8.44 -3.10
C ASN A 150 -3.62 6.99 -3.51
N GLY A 151 -2.58 6.80 -4.30
CA GLY A 151 -2.19 5.49 -4.85
C GLY A 151 -1.87 4.40 -3.83
N ASN A 152 -1.67 4.75 -2.56
CA ASN A 152 -1.61 3.82 -1.44
C ASN A 152 -3.03 3.56 -0.92
N ALA A 153 -3.73 2.62 -1.54
CA ALA A 153 -5.15 2.34 -1.29
C ALA A 153 -5.49 0.87 -1.53
N LEU A 154 -6.66 0.47 -1.06
CA LEU A 154 -7.28 -0.82 -1.33
C LEU A 154 -8.07 -0.74 -2.64
N PHE A 155 -7.95 -1.77 -3.47
CA PHE A 155 -8.62 -1.89 -4.76
C PHE A 155 -9.30 -3.25 -4.88
N ASP A 156 -10.45 -3.28 -5.54
CA ASP A 156 -10.99 -4.53 -6.06
C ASP A 156 -10.00 -5.15 -7.07
N PRO A 157 -9.71 -6.46 -7.02
CA PRO A 157 -8.79 -7.12 -7.95
C PRO A 157 -9.17 -6.96 -9.43
N MET A 158 -10.45 -6.73 -9.71
CA MET A 158 -10.98 -6.57 -11.06
C MET A 158 -11.13 -5.10 -11.49
N THR A 159 -10.71 -4.13 -10.67
CA THR A 159 -10.88 -2.68 -10.91
C THR A 159 -10.59 -2.27 -12.36
N VAL A 160 -9.43 -2.66 -12.91
CA VAL A 160 -9.02 -2.26 -14.27
C VAL A 160 -9.86 -2.86 -15.40
N THR A 161 -10.78 -3.76 -15.09
CA THR A 161 -11.68 -4.36 -16.08
C THR A 161 -13.05 -3.70 -16.13
N LEU A 162 -13.34 -2.82 -15.15
CA LEU A 162 -14.62 -2.14 -15.03
C LEU A 162 -14.77 -0.99 -16.03
N ASP A 163 -13.66 -0.35 -16.38
CA ASP A 163 -13.62 0.69 -17.40
C ASP A 163 -12.31 0.59 -18.22
N PRO A 164 -12.38 0.58 -19.56
CA PRO A 164 -11.18 0.49 -20.41
C PRO A 164 -10.15 1.58 -20.14
N ARG A 165 -10.58 2.77 -19.68
CA ARG A 165 -9.70 3.90 -19.35
C ARG A 165 -8.78 3.60 -18.16
N LEU A 166 -9.18 2.71 -17.25
CA LEU A 166 -8.37 2.29 -16.09
C LEU A 166 -7.13 1.46 -16.48
N SER A 167 -7.11 0.90 -17.69
CA SER A 167 -5.94 0.21 -18.23
C SER A 167 -5.00 1.13 -19.03
N GLY A 168 -5.36 2.40 -19.19
CA GLY A 168 -4.58 3.40 -19.88
C GLY A 168 -3.52 4.07 -19.01
N CYS A 169 -2.39 4.45 -19.59
CA CYS A 169 -1.34 5.20 -18.92
C CYS A 169 -1.34 6.65 -19.37
N SER A 170 -1.37 7.58 -18.42
CA SER A 170 -1.12 8.99 -18.69
C SER A 170 0.37 9.28 -18.71
N THR A 171 0.78 10.22 -19.58
CA THR A 171 2.14 10.80 -19.55
C THR A 171 2.16 12.21 -18.94
N ARG A 172 0.99 12.72 -18.51
CA ARG A 172 0.82 14.12 -18.07
C ARG A 172 0.54 14.27 -16.59
N ALA A 173 -0.08 13.28 -15.97
CA ALA A 173 -0.42 13.30 -14.54
C ALA A 173 -0.21 11.90 -13.94
N ALA A 174 0.01 11.81 -12.63
CA ALA A 174 0.02 10.56 -11.89
C ALA A 174 -1.32 9.83 -12.11
N TRP A 175 -1.27 8.50 -12.13
CA TRP A 175 -2.44 7.68 -12.50
C TRP A 175 -3.61 7.90 -11.54
N ASP A 176 -3.39 8.04 -10.25
CA ASP A 176 -4.40 8.31 -9.23
C ASP A 176 -5.14 9.63 -9.47
N THR A 177 -4.41 10.68 -9.84
CA THR A 177 -4.97 11.97 -10.26
C THR A 177 -5.66 11.89 -11.62
N TYR A 178 -5.04 11.22 -12.59
CA TYR A 178 -5.58 11.09 -13.95
C TYR A 178 -6.88 10.28 -13.98
N LEU A 179 -6.97 9.23 -13.18
CA LEU A 179 -8.11 8.33 -13.11
C LEU A 179 -9.17 8.77 -12.07
N ALA A 180 -8.94 9.84 -11.33
CA ALA A 180 -9.81 10.32 -10.26
C ALA A 180 -11.30 10.40 -10.67
N ASN A 181 -11.59 11.03 -11.81
CA ASN A 181 -12.97 11.14 -12.31
C ASN A 181 -13.63 9.79 -12.59
N ILE A 182 -12.84 8.78 -12.97
CA ILE A 182 -13.36 7.42 -13.24
C ILE A 182 -13.66 6.74 -11.91
N PHE A 183 -12.78 6.83 -10.92
CA PHE A 183 -13.03 6.31 -9.58
C PHE A 183 -14.25 6.97 -8.94
N HIS A 184 -14.45 8.30 -9.14
CA HIS A 184 -15.67 8.98 -8.70
C HIS A 184 -16.94 8.41 -9.33
N GLN A 185 -16.89 7.98 -10.59
CA GLN A 185 -18.04 7.38 -11.27
C GLN A 185 -18.32 5.94 -10.85
N LEU A 186 -17.27 5.18 -10.56
CA LEU A 186 -17.34 3.75 -10.25
C LEU A 186 -17.54 3.45 -8.76
N GLY A 187 -17.25 4.39 -7.89
CA GLY A 187 -17.32 4.29 -6.45
C GLY A 187 -15.94 4.30 -5.77
N TRP A 188 -15.81 5.15 -4.77
CA TRP A 188 -14.64 5.26 -3.91
C TRP A 188 -15.05 5.64 -2.49
N GLU A 189 -14.19 5.35 -1.52
CA GLU A 189 -14.45 5.69 -0.11
C GLU A 189 -13.18 6.16 0.59
N ASP A 190 -13.30 7.25 1.37
CA ASP A 190 -12.24 7.69 2.30
C ASP A 190 -12.35 6.89 3.59
N ILE A 191 -11.34 6.09 3.90
CA ILE A 191 -11.32 5.25 5.09
C ILE A 191 -10.27 5.76 6.09
N PRO A 192 -10.57 5.81 7.40
CA PRO A 192 -9.65 6.32 8.40
C PRO A 192 -8.39 5.45 8.57
N GLU A 193 -8.46 4.19 8.22
CA GLU A 193 -7.37 3.23 8.36
C GLU A 193 -6.14 3.54 7.52
N ILE A 194 -6.29 4.32 6.45
CA ILE A 194 -5.18 4.74 5.59
C ILE A 194 -5.06 6.26 5.63
N ARG A 195 -3.85 6.77 5.89
CA ARG A 195 -3.57 8.23 5.87
C ARG A 195 -2.30 8.55 5.12
N ASN A 196 -2.25 9.78 4.62
CA ASN A 196 -1.12 10.33 3.86
C ASN A 196 -0.66 11.65 4.49
N LEU A 197 0.61 11.70 4.90
CA LEU A 197 1.27 12.92 5.40
C LEU A 197 2.09 13.64 4.34
N TYR A 198 1.74 13.53 3.11
CA TYR A 198 2.32 14.09 1.89
C TYR A 198 3.68 14.78 2.05
N GLN A 199 4.77 14.10 1.67
CA GLN A 199 6.15 14.61 1.71
C GLN A 199 6.67 15.02 3.11
N ALA A 200 6.02 14.54 4.20
CA ALA A 200 6.40 14.90 5.55
C ALA A 200 7.81 14.40 5.92
N ARG A 201 8.47 15.17 6.77
CA ARG A 201 9.78 14.86 7.36
C ARG A 201 9.81 15.33 8.80
N ASN A 202 10.66 14.71 9.64
CA ASN A 202 10.83 15.07 11.05
C ASN A 202 9.49 15.12 11.81
N VAL A 203 8.63 14.10 11.55
CA VAL A 203 7.28 14.06 12.13
C VAL A 203 7.38 13.76 13.63
N GLU A 204 6.75 14.60 14.43
CA GLU A 204 6.72 14.47 15.90
C GLU A 204 5.93 13.24 16.33
N SER A 205 6.38 12.57 17.40
CA SER A 205 5.78 11.32 17.89
C SER A 205 4.27 11.45 18.19
N PHE A 206 3.82 12.57 18.71
CA PHE A 206 2.41 12.79 19.05
C PHE A 206 1.49 12.74 17.81
N VAL A 207 2.02 13.03 16.61
CA VAL A 207 1.25 12.93 15.35
C VAL A 207 0.87 11.49 15.10
N PHE A 208 1.81 10.54 15.25
CA PHE A 208 1.53 9.11 15.08
C PHE A 208 0.57 8.60 16.13
N ASP A 209 0.70 9.07 17.39
CA ASP A 209 -0.23 8.73 18.48
C ASP A 209 -1.64 9.25 18.19
N HIS A 210 -1.77 10.41 17.54
CA HIS A 210 -3.05 10.96 17.10
C HIS A 210 -3.65 10.15 15.96
N LEU A 211 -2.86 9.85 14.94
CA LEU A 211 -3.29 9.02 13.82
C LEU A 211 -3.83 7.66 14.28
N LEU A 212 -3.17 7.01 15.25
CA LEU A 212 -3.66 5.74 15.81
C LEU A 212 -4.98 5.87 16.56
N ARG A 213 -5.20 6.99 17.26
CA ARG A 213 -6.50 7.27 17.92
C ARG A 213 -7.61 7.48 16.92
N ASP A 214 -7.27 7.97 15.73
CA ASP A 214 -8.18 8.16 14.60
C ASP A 214 -8.26 6.91 13.68
N ASP A 215 -7.95 5.73 14.24
CA ASP A 215 -8.02 4.41 13.58
C ASP A 215 -7.03 4.19 12.41
N CYS A 216 -6.08 5.09 12.16
CA CYS A 216 -5.06 4.91 11.13
C CYS A 216 -4.15 3.72 11.46
N VAL A 217 -4.04 2.78 10.55
CA VAL A 217 -3.16 1.58 10.67
C VAL A 217 -2.11 1.50 9.58
N TRP A 218 -2.30 2.26 8.50
CA TRP A 218 -1.41 2.33 7.35
C TRP A 218 -1.10 3.78 7.01
N LEU A 219 0.18 4.14 7.02
CA LEU A 219 0.64 5.49 6.81
C LEU A 219 1.55 5.59 5.60
N HIS A 220 1.29 6.55 4.72
CA HIS A 220 2.12 6.90 3.56
C HIS A 220 2.62 8.35 3.65
N GLY A 221 3.70 8.66 2.94
CA GLY A 221 4.14 10.03 2.67
C GLY A 221 5.15 10.60 3.65
N VAL A 222 5.68 9.81 4.59
CA VAL A 222 6.81 10.20 5.45
C VAL A 222 8.12 9.81 4.78
N LYS A 223 8.88 10.80 4.31
CA LYS A 223 10.05 10.60 3.43
C LYS A 223 11.38 10.36 4.18
N ASP A 224 11.36 10.31 5.50
CA ASP A 224 12.52 9.97 6.33
C ASP A 224 12.25 8.75 7.22
N SER A 225 13.12 8.50 8.22
CA SER A 225 12.97 7.35 9.11
C SER A 225 11.95 7.54 10.24
N THR A 226 11.39 8.75 10.43
CA THR A 226 10.64 9.08 11.66
C THR A 226 9.45 8.15 11.91
N ALA A 227 8.69 7.77 10.89
CA ALA A 227 7.58 6.82 11.02
C ALA A 227 8.09 5.41 11.39
N ARG A 228 9.12 4.92 10.68
CA ARG A 228 9.72 3.59 10.95
C ARG A 228 10.31 3.51 12.34
N ASP A 229 11.00 4.56 12.79
CA ASP A 229 11.60 4.62 14.11
C ASP A 229 10.53 4.69 15.21
N TRP A 230 9.42 5.39 14.96
CA TRP A 230 8.28 5.39 15.86
C TRP A 230 7.67 3.98 16.00
N VAL A 231 7.45 3.26 14.89
CA VAL A 231 6.93 1.88 14.89
C VAL A 231 7.88 0.94 15.64
N ARG A 232 9.19 1.02 15.42
CA ARG A 232 10.18 0.22 16.16
C ARG A 232 10.09 0.44 17.66
N ARG A 233 9.97 1.69 18.10
CA ARG A 233 9.87 2.01 19.54
C ARG A 233 8.56 1.56 20.17
N ASN A 234 7.43 1.76 19.48
CA ASN A 234 6.11 1.63 20.09
C ASN A 234 5.42 0.28 19.76
N VAL A 235 5.68 -0.30 18.60
CA VAL A 235 5.06 -1.57 18.18
C VAL A 235 6.00 -2.74 18.45
N VAL A 236 7.19 -2.73 17.87
CA VAL A 236 8.15 -3.83 17.98
C VAL A 236 8.67 -4.00 19.41
N SER A 237 9.05 -2.91 20.08
CA SER A 237 9.59 -2.96 21.45
C SER A 237 8.54 -3.35 22.50
N SER A 238 7.27 -3.00 22.30
CA SER A 238 6.17 -3.35 23.20
C SER A 238 5.85 -4.84 23.15
N GLN A 239 5.97 -5.47 22.00
CA GLN A 239 5.80 -6.92 21.85
C GLN A 239 6.82 -7.71 22.69
N LYS A 240 8.10 -7.29 22.65
CA LYS A 240 9.18 -7.94 23.44
C LYS A 240 8.99 -7.82 24.94
N LYS A 241 8.21 -6.84 25.41
CA LYS A 241 7.89 -6.62 26.83
C LYS A 241 6.60 -7.30 27.28
N GLY A 242 5.86 -7.95 26.39
CA GLY A 242 4.55 -8.58 26.71
C GLY A 242 3.43 -7.58 27.04
N PHE A 243 3.63 -6.29 26.75
CA PHE A 243 2.61 -5.25 26.94
C PHE A 243 1.83 -5.02 25.64
N PHE A 244 0.61 -5.49 25.55
CA PHE A 244 -0.35 -5.04 24.56
C PHE A 244 -0.92 -3.68 25.01
N ILE A 245 -0.45 -2.59 24.41
CA ILE A 245 -1.11 -1.29 24.56
C ILE A 245 -2.32 -1.31 23.63
N LEU A 246 -3.46 -1.74 24.13
CA LEU A 246 -4.74 -1.40 23.50
C LEU A 246 -5.00 0.07 23.86
N PRO A 247 -5.29 0.96 22.89
CA PRO A 247 -5.81 2.27 23.22
C PRO A 247 -7.11 2.09 24.01
N GLN A 248 -7.13 2.60 25.24
CA GLN A 248 -8.36 2.62 26.04
C GLN A 248 -9.35 3.55 25.29
N ARG A 249 -10.47 2.98 24.85
CA ARG A 249 -11.61 3.76 24.40
C ARG A 249 -12.17 4.49 25.64
N GLY A 250 -11.94 5.80 25.70
CA GLY A 250 -12.62 6.71 26.63
C GLY A 250 -13.97 7.13 26.05
#